data_5357b98e58b54b9cb2d9b232df18ff31
#
_entry.id   5357b98e58b54b9cb2d9b232df18ff31
#
_cell.length_a   1.000
_cell.length_b   1.000
_cell.length_c   1.000
_cell.angle_alpha   90.00
_cell.angle_beta   90.00
_cell.angle_gamma   90.00
#
_symmetry.space_group_name_H-M   'P 1'
#
loop_
_entity.id
_entity.type
_entity.pdbx_description
1 polymer ?
#
loop_
_entity_poly.entity_id
_entity_poly.type
_entity_poly.pdbx_seq_one_letter_code
_entity_poly.pdbx_strand_id
1 'polypeptide(L)'
;MVYLDLDNFKKVNDAYGHMFGDQLLQAVALAILSCLDEGQTLARLGGDEFIVMATDTSQGALEAMASRILTRLRQPFRIGLIEVYTGCSLGIALAPQHGNDRESVIRNADTAMYTAKENGRGKFCVFSPEMNQRVFEYLWLDTNLRKALDNDQLLIHYQPKMTWRGEVRSLEALVRWQSPERGLIPPMEFISYAEESGLIVPLGRWVMLDVVRQVAKWRDKGINLRVAVNVSARQLADQTIFSDLKQALKDLNFEYCPIDVELTESCLIENEELALSVIQQFSRLGAQIHLRSEEH
;
A
#
# COMPACT_ATOMS: atom_id res chain seq x y z
N MET A 1 1.54 -27.92 -0.82
CA MET A 1 0.78 -27.28 0.28
C MET A 1 0.18 -25.99 -0.23
N VAL A 2 -1.05 -25.68 0.19
CA VAL A 2 -1.70 -24.39 -0.07
C VAL A 2 -2.08 -23.77 1.26
N TYR A 3 -1.60 -22.56 1.54
CA TYR A 3 -1.96 -21.73 2.69
C TYR A 3 -3.05 -20.75 2.26
N LEU A 4 -4.07 -20.56 3.07
CA LEU A 4 -5.23 -19.75 2.75
C LEU A 4 -5.63 -18.88 3.94
N ASP A 5 -6.00 -17.62 3.65
CA ASP A 5 -6.54 -16.67 4.63
C ASP A 5 -7.77 -15.96 4.02
N LEU A 6 -8.80 -15.75 4.83
CA LEU A 6 -10.03 -15.09 4.37
C LEU A 6 -9.85 -13.58 4.33
N ASP A 7 -10.14 -13.01 3.18
CA ASP A 7 -10.02 -11.56 2.98
C ASP A 7 -11.07 -10.80 3.82
N ASN A 8 -10.59 -9.84 4.63
CA ASN A 8 -11.44 -8.96 5.45
C ASN A 8 -12.32 -9.66 6.50
N PHE A 9 -12.00 -10.89 6.96
CA PHE A 9 -12.77 -11.62 7.96
C PHE A 9 -12.99 -10.83 9.25
N LYS A 10 -12.00 -10.04 9.67
CA LYS A 10 -12.14 -9.15 10.83
C LYS A 10 -13.35 -8.21 10.70
N LYS A 11 -13.59 -7.64 9.51
CA LYS A 11 -14.74 -6.75 9.28
C LYS A 11 -16.08 -7.47 9.47
N VAL A 12 -16.13 -8.76 9.15
CA VAL A 12 -17.33 -9.59 9.38
C VAL A 12 -17.55 -9.77 10.88
N ASN A 13 -16.50 -10.09 11.65
CA ASN A 13 -16.58 -10.17 13.11
C ASN A 13 -16.99 -8.85 13.75
N ASP A 14 -16.43 -7.74 13.29
CA ASP A 14 -16.72 -6.40 13.81
C ASP A 14 -18.19 -6.00 13.52
N ALA A 15 -18.74 -6.42 12.38
CA ALA A 15 -20.11 -6.08 11.97
C ALA A 15 -21.18 -7.02 12.58
N TYR A 16 -20.90 -8.32 12.67
CA TYR A 16 -21.92 -9.35 13.01
C TYR A 16 -21.61 -10.13 14.29
N GLY A 17 -20.44 -9.90 14.88
CA GLY A 17 -19.97 -10.59 16.08
C GLY A 17 -19.29 -11.95 15.82
N HIS A 18 -18.51 -12.41 16.81
CA HIS A 18 -17.68 -13.62 16.71
C HIS A 18 -18.47 -14.90 16.46
N MET A 19 -19.68 -15.04 17.05
CA MET A 19 -20.53 -16.22 16.79
C MET A 19 -20.94 -16.36 15.33
N PHE A 20 -21.20 -15.24 14.66
CA PHE A 20 -21.48 -15.23 13.23
C PHE A 20 -20.23 -15.57 12.41
N GLY A 21 -19.07 -15.01 12.79
CA GLY A 21 -17.80 -15.37 12.18
C GLY A 21 -17.46 -16.85 12.28
N ASP A 22 -17.73 -17.50 13.42
CA ASP A 22 -17.53 -18.93 13.59
C ASP A 22 -18.41 -19.76 12.66
N GLN A 23 -19.67 -19.37 12.47
CA GLN A 23 -20.56 -20.03 11.52
C GLN A 23 -20.09 -19.83 10.07
N LEU A 24 -19.59 -18.65 9.73
CA LEU A 24 -19.00 -18.39 8.43
C LEU A 24 -17.75 -19.28 8.22
N LEU A 25 -16.87 -19.39 9.19
CA LEU A 25 -15.68 -20.25 9.12
C LEU A 25 -16.05 -21.73 8.91
N GLN A 26 -17.09 -22.22 9.55
CA GLN A 26 -17.61 -23.59 9.31
C GLN A 26 -18.12 -23.75 7.88
N ALA A 27 -18.89 -22.78 7.37
CA ALA A 27 -19.40 -22.81 6.01
C ALA A 27 -18.26 -22.75 4.97
N VAL A 28 -17.25 -21.93 5.22
CA VAL A 28 -16.04 -21.82 4.41
C VAL A 28 -15.26 -23.14 4.41
N ALA A 29 -15.05 -23.76 5.57
CA ALA A 29 -14.37 -25.06 5.65
C ALA A 29 -15.08 -26.12 4.80
N LEU A 30 -16.40 -26.21 4.88
CA LEU A 30 -17.19 -27.12 4.04
C LEU A 30 -17.09 -26.80 2.54
N ALA A 31 -17.08 -25.52 2.20
CA ALA A 31 -16.88 -25.06 0.83
C ALA A 31 -15.51 -25.45 0.28
N ILE A 32 -14.45 -25.28 1.07
CA ILE A 32 -13.09 -25.70 0.68
C ILE A 32 -13.06 -27.23 0.53
N LEU A 33 -13.59 -27.98 1.48
CA LEU A 33 -13.64 -29.44 1.40
C LEU A 33 -14.32 -29.94 0.12
N SER A 34 -15.36 -29.26 -0.34
CA SER A 34 -16.05 -29.61 -1.60
C SER A 34 -15.20 -29.39 -2.86
N CYS A 35 -14.10 -28.65 -2.75
CA CYS A 35 -13.15 -28.39 -3.84
C CYS A 35 -11.96 -29.35 -3.84
N LEU A 36 -11.83 -30.20 -2.79
CA LEU A 36 -10.69 -31.10 -2.63
C LEU A 36 -10.94 -32.45 -3.27
N ASP A 37 -9.88 -33.04 -3.77
CA ASP A 37 -9.87 -34.39 -4.31
C ASP A 37 -9.52 -35.41 -3.22
N GLU A 38 -9.70 -36.71 -3.50
CA GLU A 38 -9.35 -37.79 -2.58
C GLU A 38 -7.85 -37.75 -2.23
N GLY A 39 -7.51 -37.91 -0.96
CA GLY A 39 -6.13 -37.83 -0.45
C GLY A 39 -5.64 -36.41 -0.12
N GLN A 40 -6.45 -35.39 -0.36
CA GLN A 40 -6.16 -34.02 0.08
C GLN A 40 -6.78 -33.75 1.46
N THR A 41 -6.06 -33.03 2.30
CA THR A 41 -6.47 -32.78 3.70
C THR A 41 -6.56 -31.29 3.96
N LEU A 42 -7.68 -30.84 4.55
CA LEU A 42 -7.87 -29.49 5.06
C LEU A 42 -7.57 -29.45 6.55
N ALA A 43 -6.81 -28.46 6.98
CA ALA A 43 -6.61 -28.11 8.39
C ALA A 43 -6.85 -26.61 8.58
N ARG A 44 -7.42 -26.25 9.74
CA ARG A 44 -7.49 -24.84 10.20
C ARG A 44 -6.40 -24.64 11.22
N LEU A 45 -5.56 -23.61 11.03
CA LEU A 45 -4.45 -23.28 11.95
C LEU A 45 -4.92 -22.42 13.11
N GLY A 46 -5.77 -21.45 12.86
CA GLY A 46 -6.32 -20.53 13.83
C GLY A 46 -6.98 -19.34 13.13
N GLY A 47 -7.82 -18.59 13.83
CA GLY A 47 -8.50 -17.44 13.21
C GLY A 47 -9.18 -17.79 11.89
N ASP A 48 -8.81 -17.12 10.84
CA ASP A 48 -9.29 -17.24 9.45
C ASP A 48 -8.31 -17.98 8.51
N GLU A 49 -7.29 -18.64 9.08
CA GLU A 49 -6.23 -19.33 8.35
C GLU A 49 -6.50 -20.82 8.18
N PHE A 50 -6.37 -21.29 6.94
CA PHE A 50 -6.51 -22.69 6.57
C PHE A 50 -5.30 -23.18 5.78
N ILE A 51 -5.01 -24.49 5.88
CA ILE A 51 -4.02 -25.16 5.05
C ILE A 51 -4.66 -26.34 4.33
N VAL A 52 -4.36 -26.48 3.05
CA VAL A 52 -4.62 -27.71 2.30
C VAL A 52 -3.30 -28.41 2.00
N MET A 53 -3.23 -29.66 2.40
CA MET A 53 -2.12 -30.56 2.08
C MET A 53 -2.54 -31.54 1.00
N ALA A 54 -1.69 -31.69 0.00
CA ALA A 54 -1.83 -32.68 -1.06
C ALA A 54 -0.49 -33.40 -1.22
N THR A 55 -0.50 -34.71 -1.41
CA THR A 55 0.67 -35.54 -1.72
C THR A 55 0.67 -35.91 -3.18
N ASP A 56 1.83 -36.20 -3.73
CA ASP A 56 2.03 -36.67 -5.11
C ASP A 56 1.31 -35.84 -6.18
N THR A 57 1.41 -34.50 -6.03
CA THR A 57 0.71 -33.56 -6.91
C THR A 57 1.68 -32.62 -7.61
N SER A 58 1.36 -32.25 -8.84
CA SER A 58 2.11 -31.25 -9.61
C SER A 58 1.71 -29.81 -9.21
N GLN A 59 2.56 -28.85 -9.54
CA GLN A 59 2.25 -27.43 -9.37
C GLN A 59 0.93 -27.06 -10.07
N GLY A 60 0.74 -27.46 -11.33
CA GLY A 60 -0.47 -27.18 -12.09
C GLY A 60 -1.75 -27.75 -11.45
N ALA A 61 -1.68 -28.92 -10.79
CA ALA A 61 -2.81 -29.47 -10.05
C ALA A 61 -3.15 -28.64 -8.81
N LEU A 62 -2.14 -28.11 -8.09
CA LEU A 62 -2.35 -27.19 -6.97
C LEU A 62 -2.93 -25.86 -7.42
N GLU A 63 -2.47 -25.32 -8.54
CA GLU A 63 -3.01 -24.08 -9.13
C GLU A 63 -4.48 -24.25 -9.57
N ALA A 64 -4.80 -25.39 -10.18
CA ALA A 64 -6.18 -25.73 -10.53
C ALA A 64 -7.08 -25.86 -9.30
N MET A 65 -6.59 -26.51 -8.23
CA MET A 65 -7.29 -26.57 -6.95
C MET A 65 -7.49 -25.20 -6.33
N ALA A 66 -6.44 -24.36 -6.27
CA ALA A 66 -6.54 -23.00 -5.77
C ALA A 66 -7.55 -22.16 -6.55
N SER A 67 -7.60 -22.32 -7.88
CA SER A 67 -8.59 -21.68 -8.75
C SER A 67 -10.02 -22.13 -8.44
N ARG A 68 -10.24 -23.42 -8.17
CA ARG A 68 -11.55 -23.95 -7.75
C ARG A 68 -11.98 -23.35 -6.41
N ILE A 69 -11.06 -23.29 -5.43
CA ILE A 69 -11.33 -22.71 -4.12
C ILE A 69 -11.68 -21.22 -4.26
N LEU A 70 -10.90 -20.44 -5.00
CA LEU A 70 -11.19 -19.02 -5.25
C LEU A 70 -12.56 -18.81 -5.87
N THR A 71 -12.90 -19.59 -6.89
CA THR A 71 -14.19 -19.50 -7.57
C THR A 71 -15.34 -19.84 -6.62
N ARG A 72 -15.16 -20.85 -5.77
CA ARG A 72 -16.18 -21.28 -4.80
C ARG A 72 -16.37 -20.25 -3.69
N LEU A 73 -15.30 -19.68 -3.15
CA LEU A 73 -15.37 -18.72 -2.05
C LEU A 73 -15.85 -17.33 -2.48
N ARG A 74 -15.80 -17.00 -3.76
CA ARG A 74 -16.44 -15.79 -4.31
C ARG A 74 -17.96 -15.86 -4.33
N GLN A 75 -18.55 -17.07 -4.21
CA GLN A 75 -20.00 -17.23 -4.10
C GLN A 75 -20.47 -16.82 -2.70
N PRO A 76 -21.67 -16.24 -2.57
CA PRO A 76 -22.17 -15.81 -1.29
C PRO A 76 -22.37 -16.98 -0.31
N PHE A 77 -22.11 -16.69 0.95
CA PHE A 77 -22.41 -17.58 2.08
C PHE A 77 -23.68 -17.13 2.77
N ARG A 78 -24.64 -18.04 2.95
CA ARG A 78 -25.88 -17.76 3.65
C ARG A 78 -25.79 -18.29 5.08
N ILE A 79 -25.72 -17.37 6.04
CA ILE A 79 -25.71 -17.67 7.47
C ILE A 79 -27.02 -17.18 8.08
N GLY A 80 -27.91 -18.13 8.36
CA GLY A 80 -29.30 -17.81 8.74
C GLY A 80 -30.03 -17.06 7.62
N LEU A 81 -30.43 -15.82 7.88
CA LEU A 81 -31.10 -14.95 6.91
C LEU A 81 -30.16 -13.95 6.23
N ILE A 82 -28.89 -13.94 6.62
CA ILE A 82 -27.90 -12.98 6.15
C ILE A 82 -27.08 -13.63 5.05
N GLU A 83 -26.86 -12.89 3.96
CA GLU A 83 -25.98 -13.27 2.86
C GLU A 83 -24.70 -12.44 2.94
N VAL A 84 -23.54 -13.13 2.97
CA VAL A 84 -22.22 -12.51 3.14
C VAL A 84 -21.30 -12.94 2.02
N TYR A 85 -20.57 -11.98 1.46
CA TYR A 85 -19.52 -12.19 0.49
C TYR A 85 -18.17 -12.13 1.19
N THR A 86 -17.33 -13.12 0.97
CA THR A 86 -15.94 -13.13 1.41
C THR A 86 -15.07 -13.64 0.28
N GLY A 87 -13.83 -13.19 0.25
CA GLY A 87 -12.79 -13.72 -0.63
C GLY A 87 -11.76 -14.49 0.17
N CYS A 88 -10.75 -14.97 -0.51
CA CYS A 88 -9.55 -15.49 0.14
C CYS A 88 -8.31 -15.22 -0.70
N SER A 89 -7.18 -15.15 -0.04
CA SER A 89 -5.86 -15.10 -0.66
C SER A 89 -5.13 -16.40 -0.36
N LEU A 90 -4.45 -16.98 -1.37
CA LEU A 90 -3.81 -18.27 -1.24
C LEU A 90 -2.33 -18.19 -1.62
N GLY A 91 -1.51 -18.96 -0.89
CA GLY A 91 -0.11 -19.19 -1.23
C GLY A 91 0.18 -20.67 -1.44
N ILE A 92 0.92 -20.99 -2.48
CA ILE A 92 1.26 -22.36 -2.86
C ILE A 92 2.76 -22.57 -2.66
N ALA A 93 3.13 -23.60 -1.91
CA ALA A 93 4.51 -24.08 -1.81
C ALA A 93 4.58 -25.60 -2.01
N LEU A 94 5.63 -26.04 -2.70
CA LEU A 94 5.89 -27.46 -3.03
C LEU A 94 7.12 -27.97 -2.29
N ALA A 95 7.04 -29.14 -1.70
CA ALA A 95 8.20 -29.89 -1.24
C ALA A 95 8.67 -30.86 -2.34
N PRO A 96 9.97 -31.04 -2.54
CA PRO A 96 11.09 -30.37 -1.86
C PRO A 96 11.50 -29.04 -2.49
N GLN A 97 10.88 -28.59 -3.58
CA GLN A 97 11.27 -27.45 -4.41
C GLN A 97 11.27 -26.12 -3.62
N HIS A 98 10.29 -25.94 -2.75
CA HIS A 98 10.09 -24.72 -1.96
C HIS A 98 10.31 -24.96 -0.46
N GLY A 99 11.03 -26.00 -0.09
CA GLY A 99 11.40 -26.34 1.29
C GLY A 99 11.49 -27.86 1.52
N ASN A 100 12.44 -28.28 2.35
CA ASN A 100 12.71 -29.71 2.63
C ASN A 100 12.10 -30.18 3.96
N ASP A 101 11.56 -29.27 4.74
CA ASP A 101 10.94 -29.54 6.04
C ASP A 101 9.59 -28.83 6.16
N ARG A 102 8.81 -29.26 7.16
CA ARG A 102 7.47 -28.74 7.40
C ARG A 102 7.45 -27.21 7.60
N GLU A 103 8.39 -26.70 8.38
CA GLU A 103 8.41 -25.28 8.77
C GLU A 103 8.73 -24.39 7.59
N SER A 104 9.70 -24.78 6.75
CA SER A 104 10.07 -24.02 5.56
C SER A 104 8.95 -24.00 4.53
N VAL A 105 8.24 -25.14 4.32
CA VAL A 105 7.13 -25.19 3.35
C VAL A 105 5.93 -24.37 3.83
N ILE A 106 5.60 -24.42 5.14
CA ILE A 106 4.51 -23.59 5.70
C ILE A 106 4.86 -22.10 5.57
N ARG A 107 6.05 -21.70 6.02
CA ARG A 107 6.49 -20.31 5.94
C ARG A 107 6.50 -19.80 4.50
N ASN A 108 6.97 -20.60 3.56
CA ASN A 108 7.03 -20.19 2.18
C ASN A 108 5.64 -20.15 1.49
N ALA A 109 4.71 -21.01 1.88
CA ALA A 109 3.32 -20.92 1.47
C ALA A 109 2.63 -19.66 2.06
N ASP A 110 2.88 -19.34 3.32
CA ASP A 110 2.40 -18.12 3.98
C ASP A 110 2.97 -16.86 3.29
N THR A 111 4.28 -16.82 3.01
CA THR A 111 4.90 -15.73 2.23
C THR A 111 4.23 -15.52 0.87
N ALA A 112 3.91 -16.60 0.17
CA ALA A 112 3.20 -16.52 -1.12
C ALA A 112 1.76 -16.03 -0.95
N MET A 113 1.06 -16.43 0.11
CA MET A 113 -0.27 -15.95 0.44
C MET A 113 -0.26 -14.45 0.78
N TYR A 114 0.72 -14.01 1.57
CA TYR A 114 0.90 -12.59 1.86
C TYR A 114 1.13 -11.77 0.56
N THR A 115 1.97 -12.27 -0.34
CA THR A 115 2.18 -11.66 -1.66
C THR A 115 0.88 -11.59 -2.49
N ALA A 116 0.00 -12.59 -2.38
CA ALA A 116 -1.31 -12.56 -3.03
C ALA A 116 -2.20 -11.45 -2.44
N LYS A 117 -2.15 -11.21 -1.12
CA LYS A 117 -2.86 -10.11 -0.46
C LYS A 117 -2.36 -8.74 -0.92
N GLU A 118 -1.05 -8.53 -1.01
CA GLU A 118 -0.45 -7.29 -1.50
C GLU A 118 -0.84 -7.00 -2.95
N ASN A 119 -0.86 -8.01 -3.79
CA ASN A 119 -1.22 -7.88 -5.20
C ASN A 119 -2.74 -7.69 -5.44
N GLY A 120 -3.53 -7.30 -4.44
CA GLY A 120 -4.94 -6.93 -4.57
C GLY A 120 -5.93 -8.01 -4.13
N ARG A 121 -5.49 -9.02 -3.35
CA ARG A 121 -6.34 -10.08 -2.76
C ARG A 121 -7.12 -10.91 -3.78
N GLY A 122 -7.90 -11.88 -3.31
CA GLY A 122 -8.79 -12.67 -4.15
C GLY A 122 -8.10 -13.51 -5.22
N LYS A 123 -6.84 -13.89 -5.01
CA LYS A 123 -5.99 -14.64 -5.96
C LYS A 123 -5.06 -15.61 -5.23
N PHE A 124 -4.32 -16.37 -6.00
CA PHE A 124 -3.22 -17.18 -5.46
C PHE A 124 -1.87 -16.74 -6.01
N CYS A 125 -0.80 -17.01 -5.26
CA CYS A 125 0.57 -16.92 -5.71
C CYS A 125 1.29 -18.25 -5.43
N VAL A 126 2.18 -18.65 -6.34
CA VAL A 126 3.12 -19.74 -6.10
C VAL A 126 4.39 -19.13 -5.54
N PHE A 127 4.92 -19.70 -4.46
CA PHE A 127 6.12 -19.22 -3.82
C PHE A 127 7.30 -19.15 -4.80
N SER A 128 8.04 -18.07 -4.72
CA SER A 128 9.38 -17.95 -5.31
C SER A 128 10.35 -17.37 -4.26
N PRO A 129 11.64 -17.69 -4.32
CA PRO A 129 12.63 -17.20 -3.35
C PRO A 129 12.68 -15.67 -3.25
N GLU A 130 12.38 -14.97 -4.35
CA GLU A 130 12.35 -13.50 -4.41
C GLU A 130 11.27 -12.89 -3.51
N MET A 131 10.20 -13.66 -3.21
CA MET A 131 9.13 -13.22 -2.29
C MET A 131 9.65 -13.04 -0.86
N ASN A 132 10.55 -13.92 -0.39
CA ASN A 132 11.18 -13.75 0.92
C ASN A 132 11.98 -12.44 0.98
N GLN A 133 12.68 -12.09 -0.09
CA GLN A 133 13.43 -10.85 -0.14
C GLN A 133 12.52 -9.63 -0.03
N ARG A 134 11.35 -9.65 -0.68
CA ARG A 134 10.33 -8.59 -0.55
C ARG A 134 9.81 -8.45 0.86
N VAL A 135 9.51 -9.55 1.57
CA VAL A 135 9.05 -9.50 2.96
C VAL A 135 10.11 -8.87 3.88
N PHE A 136 11.39 -9.25 3.72
CA PHE A 136 12.48 -8.62 4.47
C PHE A 136 12.62 -7.14 4.13
N GLU A 137 12.47 -6.77 2.87
CA GLU A 137 12.49 -5.38 2.42
C GLU A 137 11.37 -4.56 3.08
N TYR A 138 10.17 -5.11 3.10
CA TYR A 138 9.00 -4.49 3.72
C TYR A 138 9.18 -4.25 5.22
N LEU A 139 9.67 -5.25 5.95
CA LEU A 139 9.97 -5.15 7.38
C LEU A 139 11.08 -4.12 7.67
N TRP A 140 12.09 -4.09 6.80
CA TRP A 140 13.16 -3.10 6.90
C TRP A 140 12.63 -1.68 6.66
N LEU A 141 11.79 -1.49 5.64
CA LEU A 141 11.15 -0.22 5.35
C LEU A 141 10.26 0.24 6.50
N ASP A 142 9.42 -0.65 7.07
CA ASP A 142 8.55 -0.30 8.20
C ASP A 142 9.34 0.26 9.38
N THR A 143 10.39 -0.43 9.74
CA THR A 143 11.21 -0.03 10.89
C THR A 143 12.00 1.25 10.63
N ASN A 144 12.57 1.40 9.44
CA ASN A 144 13.56 2.44 9.18
C ASN A 144 12.97 3.71 8.59
N LEU A 145 11.88 3.65 7.82
CA LEU A 145 11.23 4.86 7.29
C LEU A 145 10.59 5.69 8.41
N ARG A 146 10.04 5.05 9.46
CA ARG A 146 9.58 5.76 10.66
C ARG A 146 10.73 6.52 11.33
N LYS A 147 11.87 5.84 11.52
CA LYS A 147 13.07 6.49 12.07
C LYS A 147 13.61 7.60 11.18
N ALA A 148 13.49 7.46 9.86
CA ALA A 148 13.95 8.46 8.91
C ALA A 148 13.21 9.80 9.05
N LEU A 149 11.90 9.73 9.32
CA LEU A 149 11.08 10.92 9.59
C LEU A 149 11.51 11.68 10.86
N ASP A 150 11.99 10.95 11.89
CA ASP A 150 12.35 11.52 13.19
C ASP A 150 13.82 11.95 13.27
N ASN A 151 14.71 11.45 12.39
CA ASN A 151 16.16 11.57 12.52
C ASN A 151 16.85 12.31 11.35
N ASP A 152 16.17 13.24 10.70
CA ASP A 152 16.73 14.08 9.61
C ASP A 152 17.39 13.27 8.47
N GLN A 153 16.86 12.07 8.18
CA GLN A 153 17.38 11.21 7.11
C GLN A 153 16.71 11.48 5.76
N LEU A 154 15.72 12.34 5.73
CA LEU A 154 15.04 12.75 4.51
C LEU A 154 15.66 14.02 3.96
N LEU A 155 15.72 14.12 2.64
CA LEU A 155 16.17 15.31 1.92
C LEU A 155 15.36 15.48 0.64
N ILE A 156 15.38 16.70 0.09
CA ILE A 156 14.64 17.01 -1.14
C ILE A 156 15.64 17.39 -2.23
N HIS A 157 15.56 16.68 -3.36
CA HIS A 157 16.19 17.11 -4.59
C HIS A 157 15.20 17.96 -5.38
N TYR A 158 15.67 19.06 -5.95
CA TYR A 158 14.86 19.98 -6.74
C TYR A 158 15.21 19.82 -8.21
N GLN A 159 14.27 19.30 -9.01
CA GLN A 159 14.43 19.14 -10.45
C GLN A 159 13.83 20.32 -11.19
N PRO A 160 14.58 21.04 -12.04
CA PRO A 160 14.06 22.18 -12.77
C PRO A 160 13.08 21.74 -13.88
N LYS A 161 11.92 22.41 -13.93
CA LYS A 161 10.97 22.35 -15.03
C LYS A 161 11.26 23.53 -15.96
N MET A 162 11.67 23.20 -17.19
CA MET A 162 12.16 24.20 -18.14
C MET A 162 11.11 24.45 -19.22
N THR A 163 11.08 25.70 -19.70
CA THR A 163 10.37 26.02 -20.94
C THR A 163 11.13 25.47 -22.15
N TRP A 164 10.49 25.39 -23.30
CA TRP A 164 11.18 25.02 -24.56
C TRP A 164 12.31 25.98 -24.96
N ARG A 165 12.35 27.19 -24.37
CA ARG A 165 13.43 28.18 -24.54
C ARG A 165 14.61 28.00 -23.59
N GLY A 166 14.54 26.98 -22.72
CA GLY A 166 15.61 26.70 -21.75
C GLY A 166 15.57 27.55 -20.46
N GLU A 167 14.47 28.27 -20.21
CA GLU A 167 14.28 29.06 -18.99
C GLU A 167 13.68 28.18 -17.89
N VAL A 168 14.17 28.27 -16.67
CA VAL A 168 13.60 27.57 -15.50
C VAL A 168 12.28 28.24 -15.12
N ARG A 169 11.17 27.49 -15.24
CA ARG A 169 9.83 27.98 -14.92
C ARG A 169 9.46 27.72 -13.47
N SER A 170 9.74 26.53 -12.99
CA SER A 170 9.47 26.06 -11.62
C SER A 170 10.41 24.91 -11.29
N LEU A 171 10.33 24.41 -10.07
CA LEU A 171 11.07 23.22 -9.63
C LEU A 171 10.07 22.12 -9.24
N GLU A 172 10.48 20.88 -9.33
CA GLU A 172 9.78 19.74 -8.74
C GLU A 172 10.55 19.24 -7.53
N ALA A 173 9.87 19.11 -6.40
CA ALA A 173 10.41 18.56 -5.18
C ALA A 173 10.34 17.04 -5.20
N LEU A 174 11.48 16.41 -5.17
CA LEU A 174 11.62 14.96 -5.23
C LEU A 174 12.29 14.46 -3.95
N VAL A 175 11.51 13.89 -3.06
CA VAL A 175 12.03 13.34 -1.80
C VAL A 175 13.07 12.26 -2.05
N ARG A 176 14.08 12.21 -1.19
CA ARG A 176 15.15 11.20 -1.15
C ARG A 176 15.33 10.78 0.30
N TRP A 177 15.71 9.55 0.51
CA TRP A 177 16.04 9.05 1.83
C TRP A 177 17.52 8.71 1.93
N GLN A 178 18.25 9.46 2.77
CA GLN A 178 19.65 9.20 3.09
C GLN A 178 19.72 8.23 4.26
N SER A 179 19.66 6.95 3.97
CA SER A 179 19.77 5.90 4.98
C SER A 179 21.22 5.75 5.45
N PRO A 180 21.48 5.67 6.77
CA PRO A 180 22.82 5.38 7.29
C PRO A 180 23.36 4.01 6.86
N GLU A 181 22.47 3.04 6.60
CA GLU A 181 22.82 1.66 6.26
C GLU A 181 22.95 1.44 4.74
N ARG A 182 22.09 2.08 3.94
CA ARG A 182 21.94 1.80 2.49
C ARG A 182 22.33 2.98 1.60
N GLY A 183 22.72 4.12 2.18
CA GLY A 183 23.01 5.33 1.42
C GLY A 183 21.74 6.00 0.87
N LEU A 184 21.82 6.57 -0.31
CA LEU A 184 20.73 7.33 -0.92
C LEU A 184 19.71 6.38 -1.57
N ILE A 185 18.52 6.31 -0.99
CA ILE A 185 17.40 5.48 -1.44
C ILE A 185 16.45 6.34 -2.28
N PRO A 186 16.14 5.95 -3.53
CA PRO A 186 15.22 6.68 -4.40
C PRO A 186 13.75 6.45 -3.97
N PRO A 187 12.83 7.38 -4.31
CA PRO A 187 11.43 7.31 -3.89
C PRO A 187 10.71 6.05 -4.36
N MET A 188 11.05 5.51 -5.52
CA MET A 188 10.44 4.28 -6.07
C MET A 188 10.57 3.07 -5.13
N GLU A 189 11.56 3.06 -4.24
CA GLU A 189 11.77 1.94 -3.30
C GLU A 189 10.93 2.06 -2.03
N PHE A 190 10.47 3.27 -1.63
CA PHE A 190 9.78 3.44 -0.34
C PHE A 190 8.41 4.14 -0.41
N ILE A 191 8.08 4.85 -1.50
CA ILE A 191 6.81 5.59 -1.59
C ILE A 191 5.61 4.65 -1.58
N SER A 192 5.64 3.56 -2.38
CA SER A 192 4.53 2.58 -2.40
C SER A 192 4.30 1.99 -1.01
N TYR A 193 5.39 1.63 -0.31
CA TYR A 193 5.31 1.20 1.08
C TYR A 193 4.72 2.29 2.00
N ALA A 194 5.17 3.55 1.86
CA ALA A 194 4.64 4.66 2.66
C ALA A 194 3.15 4.87 2.43
N GLU A 195 2.66 4.69 1.20
CA GLU A 195 1.24 4.73 0.88
C GLU A 195 0.46 3.59 1.55
N GLU A 196 0.92 2.36 1.43
CA GLU A 196 0.27 1.19 2.02
C GLU A 196 0.23 1.23 3.55
N SER A 197 1.34 1.64 4.18
CA SER A 197 1.45 1.74 5.64
C SER A 197 0.80 2.99 6.24
N GLY A 198 0.45 3.98 5.41
CA GLY A 198 -0.05 5.30 5.85
C GLY A 198 1.05 6.29 6.24
N LEU A 199 2.33 5.91 6.17
CA LEU A 199 3.46 6.80 6.42
C LEU A 199 3.59 7.90 5.37
N ILE A 200 2.91 7.78 4.23
CA ILE A 200 2.85 8.82 3.21
C ILE A 200 2.27 10.13 3.76
N VAL A 201 1.39 10.07 4.76
CA VAL A 201 0.78 11.26 5.36
C VAL A 201 1.81 12.09 6.14
N PRO A 202 2.50 11.56 7.16
CA PRO A 202 3.56 12.31 7.84
C PRO A 202 4.74 12.67 6.91
N LEU A 203 5.07 11.82 5.94
CA LEU A 203 6.10 12.09 4.94
C LEU A 203 5.74 13.30 4.08
N GLY A 204 4.53 13.35 3.53
CA GLY A 204 4.09 14.47 2.71
C GLY A 204 3.99 15.79 3.47
N ARG A 205 3.54 15.72 4.73
CA ARG A 205 3.56 16.85 5.64
C ARG A 205 4.98 17.40 5.81
N TRP A 206 5.94 16.51 6.08
CA TRP A 206 7.35 16.88 6.19
C TRP A 206 7.86 17.55 4.90
N VAL A 207 7.60 16.93 3.74
CA VAL A 207 8.00 17.46 2.42
C VAL A 207 7.45 18.86 2.21
N MET A 208 6.14 19.08 2.40
CA MET A 208 5.53 20.39 2.16
C MET A 208 6.11 21.48 3.06
N LEU A 209 6.31 21.18 4.35
CA LEU A 209 6.86 22.15 5.30
C LEU A 209 8.34 22.46 5.01
N ASP A 210 9.12 21.47 4.60
CA ASP A 210 10.52 21.67 4.24
C ASP A 210 10.67 22.49 2.95
N VAL A 211 9.83 22.18 1.94
CA VAL A 211 9.78 22.98 0.70
C VAL A 211 9.48 24.44 0.98
N VAL A 212 8.46 24.74 1.81
CA VAL A 212 8.13 26.14 2.16
C VAL A 212 9.31 26.84 2.83
N ARG A 213 9.99 26.17 3.76
CA ARG A 213 11.19 26.72 4.43
C ARG A 213 12.32 26.96 3.43
N GLN A 214 12.50 26.04 2.48
CA GLN A 214 13.55 26.19 1.47
C GLN A 214 13.24 27.33 0.48
N VAL A 215 12.00 27.49 0.07
CA VAL A 215 11.58 28.60 -0.81
C VAL A 215 11.75 29.95 -0.09
N ALA A 216 11.47 30.01 1.22
CA ALA A 216 11.75 31.23 2.01
C ALA A 216 13.24 31.60 1.97
N LYS A 217 14.14 30.63 2.16
CA LYS A 217 15.59 30.83 2.05
C LYS A 217 16.02 31.34 0.67
N TRP A 218 15.37 30.88 -0.40
CA TRP A 218 15.62 31.32 -1.78
C TRP A 218 15.09 32.72 -2.02
N ARG A 219 13.88 33.03 -1.56
CA ARG A 219 13.28 34.38 -1.65
C ARG A 219 14.19 35.42 -0.98
N ASP A 220 14.74 35.10 0.20
CA ASP A 220 15.66 35.99 0.94
C ASP A 220 16.99 36.26 0.18
N LYS A 221 17.29 35.37 -0.81
CA LYS A 221 18.41 35.56 -1.76
C LYS A 221 17.97 36.17 -3.10
N GLY A 222 16.74 36.63 -3.20
CA GLY A 222 16.20 37.22 -4.43
C GLY A 222 15.74 36.21 -5.51
N ILE A 223 15.68 34.91 -5.17
CA ILE A 223 15.25 33.85 -6.08
C ILE A 223 13.77 33.56 -5.83
N ASN A 224 12.92 33.90 -6.77
CA ASN A 224 11.47 33.71 -6.72
C ASN A 224 11.05 32.57 -7.64
N LEU A 225 10.99 31.35 -7.12
CA LEU A 225 10.57 30.15 -7.85
C LEU A 225 9.43 29.46 -7.11
N ARG A 226 8.50 28.91 -7.86
CA ARG A 226 7.48 27.99 -7.35
C ARG A 226 8.00 26.56 -7.37
N VAL A 227 7.52 25.74 -6.44
CA VAL A 227 7.94 24.35 -6.32
C VAL A 227 6.71 23.44 -6.39
N ALA A 228 6.70 22.52 -7.32
CA ALA A 228 5.68 21.49 -7.43
C ALA A 228 5.98 20.34 -6.46
N VAL A 229 4.95 19.88 -5.75
CA VAL A 229 5.00 18.77 -4.79
C VAL A 229 3.97 17.73 -5.20
N ASN A 230 4.41 16.48 -5.33
CA ASN A 230 3.52 15.35 -5.58
C ASN A 230 2.71 15.01 -4.31
N VAL A 231 1.39 14.82 -4.47
CA VAL A 231 0.47 14.49 -3.38
C VAL A 231 -0.36 13.27 -3.76
N SER A 232 -0.38 12.26 -2.91
CA SER A 232 -1.17 11.04 -3.11
C SER A 232 -2.60 11.19 -2.60
N ALA A 233 -3.52 10.35 -3.09
CA ALA A 233 -4.92 10.31 -2.66
C ALA A 233 -5.06 10.16 -1.14
N ARG A 234 -4.20 9.35 -0.53
CA ARG A 234 -4.24 9.08 0.91
C ARG A 234 -3.89 10.30 1.77
N GLN A 235 -3.01 11.17 1.27
CA GLN A 235 -2.66 12.43 1.93
C GLN A 235 -3.80 13.45 1.89
N LEU A 236 -4.68 13.38 0.88
CA LEU A 236 -5.82 14.27 0.77
C LEU A 236 -6.84 14.11 1.91
N ALA A 237 -6.86 12.95 2.56
CA ALA A 237 -7.74 12.67 3.71
C ALA A 237 -7.28 13.37 5.00
N ASP A 238 -6.02 13.82 5.08
CA ASP A 238 -5.47 14.47 6.27
C ASP A 238 -5.70 15.99 6.26
N GLN A 239 -6.67 16.43 7.06
CA GLN A 239 -7.01 17.85 7.19
C GLN A 239 -5.95 18.66 7.96
N THR A 240 -5.04 18.01 8.70
CA THR A 240 -4.06 18.71 9.54
C THR A 240 -3.00 19.42 8.71
N ILE A 241 -2.69 18.92 7.50
CA ILE A 241 -1.70 19.50 6.63
C ILE A 241 -2.01 20.96 6.25
N PHE A 242 -3.29 21.30 6.09
CA PHE A 242 -3.70 22.66 5.75
C PHE A 242 -3.46 23.66 6.88
N SER A 243 -3.72 23.24 8.14
CA SER A 243 -3.46 24.08 9.30
C SER A 243 -1.96 24.36 9.46
N ASP A 244 -1.14 23.34 9.28
CA ASP A 244 0.32 23.44 9.40
C ASP A 244 0.93 24.26 8.28
N LEU A 245 0.49 24.02 7.04
CA LEU A 245 0.91 24.81 5.89
C LEU A 245 0.54 26.28 6.06
N LYS A 246 -0.71 26.57 6.47
CA LYS A 246 -1.17 27.94 6.73
C LYS A 246 -0.34 28.62 7.82
N GLN A 247 -0.02 27.89 8.89
CA GLN A 247 0.83 28.44 9.96
C GLN A 247 2.25 28.70 9.46
N ALA A 248 2.85 27.76 8.72
CA ALA A 248 4.19 27.93 8.15
C ALA A 248 4.27 29.12 7.17
N LEU A 249 3.25 29.31 6.32
CA LEU A 249 3.18 30.46 5.41
C LEU A 249 3.13 31.79 6.18
N LYS A 250 2.35 31.84 7.26
CA LYS A 250 2.25 33.02 8.12
C LYS A 250 3.58 33.33 8.83
N ASP A 251 4.21 32.30 9.43
CA ASP A 251 5.46 32.46 10.18
C ASP A 251 6.62 32.90 9.28
N LEU A 252 6.57 32.48 8.00
CA LEU A 252 7.59 32.86 7.00
C LEU A 252 7.19 34.07 6.14
N ASN A 253 6.11 34.79 6.49
CA ASN A 253 5.62 35.99 5.83
C ASN A 253 5.38 35.79 4.31
N PHE A 254 4.72 34.69 3.93
CA PHE A 254 4.23 34.50 2.58
C PHE A 254 2.81 35.07 2.44
N GLU A 255 2.57 35.86 1.41
CA GLU A 255 1.25 36.36 1.04
C GLU A 255 0.41 35.29 0.34
N TYR A 256 1.07 34.37 -0.36
CA TYR A 256 0.47 33.24 -1.10
C TYR A 256 1.36 32.01 -1.01
N CYS A 257 0.76 30.84 -1.21
CA CYS A 257 1.50 29.57 -1.14
C CYS A 257 2.47 29.45 -2.34
N PRO A 258 3.77 29.28 -2.08
CA PRO A 258 4.77 29.13 -3.13
C PRO A 258 4.86 27.71 -3.70
N ILE A 259 4.02 26.80 -3.20
CA ILE A 259 3.97 25.40 -3.64
C ILE A 259 2.88 25.26 -4.70
N ASP A 260 3.15 24.47 -5.73
CA ASP A 260 2.17 23.90 -6.65
C ASP A 260 1.95 22.43 -6.28
N VAL A 261 0.71 21.94 -6.40
CA VAL A 261 0.35 20.56 -6.04
C VAL A 261 0.16 19.75 -7.31
N GLU A 262 0.85 18.62 -7.41
CA GLU A 262 0.66 17.65 -8.48
C GLU A 262 -0.13 16.45 -7.96
N LEU A 263 -1.27 16.18 -8.58
CA LEU A 263 -2.15 15.07 -8.27
C LEU A 263 -2.16 14.09 -9.45
N THR A 264 -2.19 12.79 -9.15
CA THR A 264 -2.41 11.77 -10.18
C THR A 264 -3.90 11.67 -10.51
N GLU A 265 -4.24 11.16 -11.70
CA GLU A 265 -5.64 10.96 -12.10
C GLU A 265 -6.36 10.00 -11.14
N SER A 266 -5.69 8.96 -10.66
CA SER A 266 -6.23 8.01 -9.66
C SER A 266 -6.73 8.69 -8.39
N CYS A 267 -6.09 9.78 -7.96
CA CYS A 267 -6.52 10.57 -6.79
C CYS A 267 -7.94 11.14 -6.94
N LEU A 268 -8.35 11.49 -8.16
CA LEU A 268 -9.67 12.04 -8.43
C LEU A 268 -10.74 10.94 -8.51
N ILE A 269 -10.37 9.74 -8.97
CA ILE A 269 -11.29 8.63 -9.18
C ILE A 269 -11.70 7.99 -7.85
N GLU A 270 -10.78 7.88 -6.89
CA GLU A 270 -11.04 7.21 -5.61
C GLU A 270 -12.08 7.92 -4.74
N ASN A 271 -12.05 9.27 -4.70
CA ASN A 271 -13.03 10.07 -3.94
C ASN A 271 -13.10 11.50 -4.48
N GLU A 272 -14.00 11.73 -5.45
CA GLU A 272 -14.16 13.01 -6.14
C GLU A 272 -14.50 14.17 -5.18
N GLU A 273 -15.42 13.96 -4.23
CA GLU A 273 -15.86 15.02 -3.29
C GLU A 273 -14.70 15.48 -2.39
N LEU A 274 -13.94 14.53 -1.87
CA LEU A 274 -12.77 14.81 -1.04
C LEU A 274 -11.70 15.54 -1.86
N ALA A 275 -11.39 15.05 -3.06
CA ALA A 275 -10.40 15.66 -3.94
C ALA A 275 -10.77 17.11 -4.29
N LEU A 276 -12.04 17.38 -4.64
CA LEU A 276 -12.53 18.74 -4.93
C LEU A 276 -12.42 19.66 -3.71
N SER A 277 -12.77 19.17 -2.51
CA SER A 277 -12.64 19.93 -1.26
C SER A 277 -11.19 20.34 -1.01
N VAL A 278 -10.25 19.41 -1.18
CA VAL A 278 -8.82 19.62 -0.98
C VAL A 278 -8.24 20.57 -2.02
N ILE A 279 -8.58 20.40 -3.29
CA ILE A 279 -8.21 21.30 -4.38
C ILE A 279 -8.64 22.74 -4.05
N GLN A 280 -9.87 22.94 -3.57
CA GLN A 280 -10.35 24.24 -3.16
C GLN A 280 -9.55 24.82 -1.99
N GLN A 281 -9.17 24.01 -1.01
CA GLN A 281 -8.38 24.47 0.13
C GLN A 281 -6.97 24.92 -0.30
N PHE A 282 -6.28 24.16 -1.13
CA PHE A 282 -4.98 24.56 -1.70
C PHE A 282 -5.09 25.83 -2.55
N SER A 283 -6.12 25.92 -3.40
CA SER A 283 -6.35 27.09 -4.23
C SER A 283 -6.60 28.36 -3.40
N ARG A 284 -7.33 28.25 -2.24
CA ARG A 284 -7.52 29.37 -1.31
C ARG A 284 -6.21 29.85 -0.66
N LEU A 285 -5.22 28.97 -0.55
CA LEU A 285 -3.87 29.33 -0.10
C LEU A 285 -3.00 29.92 -1.22
N GLY A 286 -3.47 29.94 -2.47
CA GLY A 286 -2.75 30.44 -3.63
C GLY A 286 -1.84 29.40 -4.31
N ALA A 287 -2.00 28.11 -3.98
CA ALA A 287 -1.34 27.02 -4.69
C ALA A 287 -2.00 26.79 -6.06
N GLN A 288 -1.18 26.44 -7.07
CA GLN A 288 -1.68 25.92 -8.36
C GLN A 288 -1.80 24.41 -8.27
N ILE A 289 -2.79 23.86 -8.98
CA ILE A 289 -3.02 22.41 -9.01
C ILE A 289 -2.76 21.92 -10.42
N HIS A 290 -1.94 20.88 -10.52
CA HIS A 290 -1.62 20.22 -11.78
C HIS A 290 -2.06 18.78 -11.72
N LEU A 291 -2.70 18.30 -12.77
CA LEU A 291 -3.02 16.89 -12.94
C LEU A 291 -1.90 16.23 -13.74
N ARG A 292 -1.42 15.12 -13.22
CA ARG A 292 -0.39 14.29 -13.87
C ARG A 292 -1.05 13.01 -14.37
N SER A 293 -0.94 12.73 -15.68
CA SER A 293 -1.33 11.44 -16.23
C SER A 293 -0.33 10.36 -15.78
N GLU A 294 -0.83 9.16 -15.50
CA GLU A 294 -0.03 8.00 -15.07
C GLU A 294 0.55 7.22 -16.28
N GLU A 295 0.32 7.71 -17.51
CA GLU A 295 0.89 7.12 -18.72
C GLU A 295 2.38 7.47 -18.83
N HIS A 296 3.20 6.57 -18.29
CA HIS A 296 4.62 6.41 -18.71
C HIS A 296 5.07 4.97 -18.50
#